data_448627f6771f8841f17cd6bb920295f3
#
_entry.id   448627f6771f8841f17cd6bb920295f3
#
_cell.length_a   1.000
_cell.length_b   1.000
_cell.length_c   1.000
_cell.angle_alpha   90.00
_cell.angle_beta   90.00
_cell.angle_gamma   90.00
#
_symmetry.space_group_name_H-M   'P 1'
#
loop_
_entity.id
_entity.type
_entity.pdbx_description
1 polymer ?
#
loop_
_entity_poly.entity_id
_entity_poly.type
_entity_poly.pdbx_seq_one_letter_code
_entity_poly.pdbx_strand_id
1 'polypeptide(L)'
;MWLQRVRLIVRQFLGLMPTLDLHGLGVRDALAETERFVRHARAAGEPVVRIVYGKGHGSPGGRGVLRDVIPRWLEREGAECVERYQRLPDATGADGAVQVWLRAFDSSDAVP
;
A
#
# COMPACT_ATOMS: atom_id res chain seq x y z
N MET A 1 5.66 14.83 12.53
CA MET A 1 4.44 14.41 12.72
C MET A 1 3.93 13.49 11.72
N TRP A 2 3.00 12.75 12.12
CA TRP A 2 2.44 11.76 11.28
C TRP A 2 1.99 12.27 9.94
N LEU A 3 1.39 13.39 9.92
CA LEU A 3 0.87 13.91 8.72
C LEU A 3 1.83 14.10 7.62
N GLN A 4 3.03 14.38 7.96
CA GLN A 4 3.94 14.62 6.94
C GLN A 4 4.28 13.44 6.17
N ARG A 5 4.07 12.28 6.70
CA ARG A 5 4.45 11.18 5.98
C ARG A 5 3.37 10.58 5.29
N VAL A 6 2.26 11.06 5.43
CA VAL A 6 1.24 10.49 4.73
C VAL A 6 1.31 10.95 3.38
N ARG A 7 1.63 10.16 2.54
CA ARG A 7 1.64 10.47 1.20
C ARG A 7 0.25 10.35 0.75
N LEU A 8 -0.57 11.18 1.04
CA LEU A 8 -1.77 11.12 1.24
C LEU A 8 -2.72 11.04 0.28
N ILE A 9 -3.63 10.89 0.56
CA ILE A 9 -4.72 10.33 0.11
C ILE A 9 -5.62 11.32 -0.48
N VAL A 10 -6.06 11.14 -1.71
CA VAL A 10 -6.93 12.03 -2.39
C VAL A 10 -8.29 11.50 -2.62
N ARG A 11 -8.61 10.42 -1.96
CA ARG A 11 -9.86 9.79 -2.14
C ARG A 11 -11.07 10.70 -2.02
N GLN A 12 -11.08 11.56 -1.05
CA GLN A 12 -12.25 12.35 -0.82
C GLN A 12 -12.47 13.41 -1.87
N PHE A 13 -11.47 13.77 -2.60
CA PHE A 13 -11.66 14.77 -3.59
C PHE A 13 -12.26 14.21 -4.85
N LEU A 14 -11.91 13.00 -5.17
CA LEU A 14 -12.28 12.42 -6.43
C LEU A 14 -13.15 11.19 -6.31
N GLY A 15 -13.48 10.80 -5.10
CA GLY A 15 -14.21 9.56 -4.89
C GLY A 15 -13.37 8.35 -5.24
N LEU A 16 -12.07 8.50 -5.28
CA LEU A 16 -11.20 7.40 -5.63
C LEU A 16 -10.78 6.63 -4.40
N MET A 17 -10.27 5.45 -4.61
CA MET A 17 -9.80 4.66 -3.51
C MET A 17 -8.60 5.31 -2.83
N PRO A 18 -8.42 5.09 -1.54
CA PRO A 18 -7.27 5.63 -0.83
C PRO A 18 -5.98 5.13 -1.46
N THR A 19 -4.99 6.00 -1.52
CA THR A 19 -3.72 5.67 -2.17
C THR A 19 -2.56 6.06 -1.27
N LEU A 20 -1.62 5.15 -1.14
CA LEU A 20 -0.39 5.39 -0.40
C LEU A 20 0.75 5.46 -1.39
N ASP A 21 1.52 6.52 -1.34
CA ASP A 21 2.65 6.71 -2.23
C ASP A 21 3.93 6.48 -1.45
N LEU A 22 4.69 5.47 -1.83
CA LEU A 22 5.90 5.10 -1.12
C LEU A 22 7.17 5.58 -1.79
N HIS A 23 7.06 6.36 -2.86
CA HIS A 23 8.25 6.73 -3.60
C HIS A 23 9.24 7.43 -2.68
N GLY A 24 10.50 7.16 -2.87
CA GLY A 24 11.54 7.80 -2.06
C GLY A 24 11.81 7.14 -0.72
N LEU A 25 11.00 6.19 -0.30
CA LEU A 25 11.21 5.53 0.98
C LEU A 25 12.10 4.31 0.82
N GLY A 26 12.91 4.04 1.83
CA GLY A 26 13.65 2.80 1.87
C GLY A 26 12.73 1.67 2.26
N VAL A 27 13.22 0.45 2.19
CA VAL A 27 12.40 -0.72 2.44
C VAL A 27 11.77 -0.73 3.82
N ARG A 28 12.55 -0.42 4.84
CA ARG A 28 12.05 -0.46 6.19
C ARG A 28 10.90 0.49 6.42
N ASP A 29 11.07 1.74 5.98
CA ASP A 29 10.03 2.73 6.16
C ASP A 29 8.83 2.43 5.27
N ALA A 30 9.07 1.93 4.08
CA ALA A 30 7.97 1.59 3.19
C ALA A 30 7.11 0.48 3.78
N LEU A 31 7.74 -0.52 4.39
CA LEU A 31 6.97 -1.60 5.01
C LEU A 31 6.17 -1.11 6.20
N ALA A 32 6.76 -0.23 7.00
CA ALA A 32 6.05 0.31 8.16
C ALA A 32 4.86 1.15 7.73
N GLU A 33 5.04 1.96 6.70
CA GLU A 33 3.93 2.79 6.20
C GLU A 33 2.85 1.93 5.55
N THR A 34 3.24 0.88 4.85
CA THR A 34 2.29 -0.02 4.22
C THR A 34 1.44 -0.72 5.28
N GLU A 35 2.06 -1.21 6.31
CA GLU A 35 1.32 -1.89 7.35
C GLU A 35 0.33 -0.96 8.02
N ARG A 36 0.78 0.24 8.37
CA ARG A 36 -0.09 1.21 9.01
C ARG A 36 -1.27 1.55 8.11
N PHE A 37 -0.98 1.81 6.83
CA PHE A 37 -2.00 2.20 5.88
C PHE A 37 -3.04 1.09 5.67
N VAL A 38 -2.58 -0.14 5.47
CA VAL A 38 -3.47 -1.25 5.21
C VAL A 38 -4.36 -1.52 6.42
N ARG A 39 -3.79 -1.49 7.61
CA ARG A 39 -4.58 -1.76 8.81
C ARG A 39 -5.59 -0.68 9.08
N HIS A 40 -5.22 0.58 8.88
CA HIS A 40 -6.15 1.68 9.07
C HIS A 40 -7.26 1.65 8.02
N ALA A 41 -6.92 1.36 6.77
CA ALA A 41 -7.92 1.33 5.72
C ALA A 41 -8.92 0.20 5.97
N ARG A 42 -8.43 -0.95 6.40
CA ARG A 42 -9.31 -2.06 6.70
C ARG A 42 -10.24 -1.73 7.85
N ALA A 43 -9.71 -1.13 8.90
CA ALA A 43 -10.53 -0.76 10.05
C ALA A 43 -11.58 0.29 9.69
N ALA A 44 -11.28 1.12 8.70
CA ALA A 44 -12.22 2.12 8.24
C ALA A 44 -13.25 1.56 7.26
N GLY A 45 -13.15 0.29 6.92
CA GLY A 45 -14.11 -0.33 6.02
C GLY A 45 -13.83 -0.11 4.55
N GLU A 46 -12.63 0.31 4.19
CA GLU A 46 -12.30 0.51 2.78
C GLU A 46 -12.16 -0.84 2.10
N PRO A 47 -12.87 -1.08 1.02
CA PRO A 47 -12.77 -2.38 0.37
C PRO A 47 -11.54 -2.53 -0.52
N VAL A 48 -11.05 -1.41 -1.04
CA VAL A 48 -9.96 -1.46 -1.98
C VAL A 48 -9.06 -0.25 -1.81
N VAL A 49 -7.76 -0.44 -1.89
CA VAL A 49 -6.80 0.67 -1.79
C VAL A 49 -5.71 0.48 -2.83
N ARG A 50 -4.89 1.50 -3.02
CA ARG A 50 -3.79 1.43 -3.97
C ARG A 50 -2.50 1.81 -3.26
N ILE A 51 -1.42 1.14 -3.62
CA ILE A 51 -0.10 1.48 -3.09
C ILE A 51 0.82 1.69 -4.28
N VAL A 52 1.46 2.85 -4.32
CA VAL A 52 2.35 3.22 -5.41
C VAL A 52 3.77 3.14 -4.93
N TYR A 53 4.63 2.40 -5.61
CA TYR A 53 6.02 2.27 -5.20
C TYR A 53 6.91 3.36 -5.74
N GLY A 54 6.55 3.92 -6.85
CA GLY A 54 7.42 4.79 -7.59
C GLY A 54 8.18 3.97 -8.61
N LYS A 55 9.08 4.61 -9.32
CA LYS A 55 9.79 3.96 -10.40
C LYS A 55 11.09 3.32 -9.99
N GLY A 56 11.43 3.40 -8.73
CA GLY A 56 12.61 2.74 -8.24
C GLY A 56 13.91 3.46 -8.52
N HIS A 57 13.83 4.72 -8.93
CA HIS A 57 15.03 5.46 -9.26
C HIS A 57 15.97 5.63 -8.08
N GLY A 58 15.48 5.66 -6.93
CA GLY A 58 16.30 5.85 -5.75
C GLY A 58 16.74 4.57 -5.08
N SER A 59 16.37 3.42 -5.62
CA SER A 59 16.71 2.20 -4.92
C SER A 59 18.07 1.72 -5.34
N PRO A 60 18.74 0.96 -4.50
CA PRO A 60 20.02 0.38 -4.83
C PRO A 60 19.90 -0.41 -6.13
N GLY A 61 20.74 -0.13 -7.06
CA GLY A 61 20.69 -0.80 -8.33
C GLY A 61 19.61 -0.29 -9.25
N GLY A 62 18.87 0.74 -8.83
CA GLY A 62 17.84 1.33 -9.67
C GLY A 62 16.73 0.40 -10.06
N ARG A 63 16.45 -0.59 -9.22
CA ARG A 63 15.55 -1.61 -9.60
C ARG A 63 14.21 -1.63 -9.03
N GLY A 64 13.78 -0.70 -8.31
CA GLY A 64 12.47 -0.73 -7.77
C GLY A 64 12.26 -1.86 -6.78
N VAL A 65 13.11 -1.95 -5.80
CA VAL A 65 13.04 -3.00 -4.81
C VAL A 65 11.66 -3.11 -4.19
N LEU A 66 10.95 -2.00 -4.02
CA LEU A 66 9.65 -2.03 -3.37
C LEU A 66 8.63 -2.87 -4.14
N ARG A 67 8.75 -2.94 -5.45
CA ARG A 67 7.79 -3.72 -6.21
C ARG A 67 7.94 -5.23 -5.97
N ASP A 68 9.05 -5.63 -5.36
CA ASP A 68 9.22 -7.02 -4.98
C ASP A 68 8.82 -7.21 -3.52
N VAL A 69 9.18 -6.26 -2.68
CA VAL A 69 8.99 -6.36 -1.25
C VAL A 69 7.54 -6.18 -0.82
N ILE A 70 6.85 -5.21 -1.43
CA ILE A 70 5.50 -4.91 -0.98
C ILE A 70 4.52 -6.04 -1.32
N PRO A 71 4.51 -6.60 -2.53
CA PRO A 71 3.60 -7.71 -2.78
C PRO A 71 3.89 -8.91 -1.89
N ARG A 72 5.17 -9.14 -1.58
CA ARG A 72 5.50 -10.24 -0.69
C ARG A 72 4.91 -10.01 0.70
N TRP A 73 4.99 -8.78 1.19
CA TRP A 73 4.39 -8.44 2.47
C TRP A 73 2.89 -8.68 2.45
N LEU A 74 2.23 -8.30 1.35
CA LEU A 74 0.78 -8.48 1.23
C LEU A 74 0.41 -9.95 1.29
N GLU A 75 1.27 -10.81 0.77
CA GLU A 75 1.00 -12.24 0.74
C GLU A 75 1.32 -12.93 2.05
N ARG A 76 2.16 -12.34 2.84
CA ARG A 76 2.62 -12.97 4.07
C ARG A 76 2.13 -12.27 5.30
N GLU A 77 2.86 -11.26 5.75
CA GLU A 77 2.49 -10.59 6.99
C GLU A 77 1.15 -9.86 6.88
N GLY A 78 0.83 -9.37 5.71
CA GLY A 78 -0.41 -8.64 5.51
C GLY A 78 -1.60 -9.52 5.16
N ALA A 79 -1.41 -10.83 5.06
CA ALA A 79 -2.47 -11.72 4.58
C ALA A 79 -3.73 -11.66 5.40
N GLU A 80 -3.63 -11.35 6.68
CA GLU A 80 -4.81 -11.28 7.51
C GLU A 80 -5.69 -10.10 7.14
N CYS A 81 -5.14 -9.09 6.47
CA CYS A 81 -5.90 -7.92 6.07
C CYS A 81 -6.23 -7.95 4.59
N VAL A 82 -5.50 -8.70 3.80
CA VAL A 82 -5.55 -8.64 2.35
C VAL A 82 -6.25 -9.84 1.75
N GLU A 83 -7.28 -9.59 0.97
CA GLU A 83 -7.97 -10.66 0.29
C GLU A 83 -7.24 -11.05 -0.99
N ARG A 84 -6.83 -10.07 -1.74
CA ARG A 84 -6.04 -10.30 -2.96
C ARG A 84 -5.44 -8.99 -3.42
N TYR A 85 -4.53 -9.04 -4.35
CA TYR A 85 -3.96 -7.84 -4.92
C TYR A 85 -3.68 -8.04 -6.40
N GLN A 86 -3.51 -6.95 -7.12
CA GLN A 86 -3.20 -7.00 -8.54
C GLN A 86 -2.17 -5.92 -8.84
N ARG A 87 -1.13 -6.30 -9.56
CA ARG A 87 -0.11 -5.34 -9.94
C ARG A 87 -0.65 -4.46 -11.05
N LEU A 88 -0.27 -3.19 -11.02
CA LEU A 88 -0.73 -2.22 -12.01
C LEU A 88 0.47 -1.63 -12.71
N PRO A 89 0.47 -1.60 -14.03
CA PRO A 89 1.56 -0.97 -14.75
C PRO A 89 1.43 0.55 -14.67
N ASP A 90 2.55 1.23 -14.77
CA ASP A 90 2.53 2.68 -14.86
C ASP A 90 2.39 3.07 -16.34
N ALA A 91 2.55 4.35 -16.64
CA ALA A 91 2.36 4.86 -17.98
C ALA A 91 3.33 4.27 -18.99
N THR A 92 4.44 3.72 -18.54
CA THR A 92 5.42 3.13 -19.44
C THR A 92 5.23 1.63 -19.55
N GLY A 93 4.27 1.08 -18.84
CA GLY A 93 4.07 -0.36 -18.80
C GLY A 93 4.83 -1.05 -17.69
N ALA A 94 5.62 -0.32 -16.93
CA ALA A 94 6.38 -0.90 -15.84
C ALA A 94 5.48 -1.07 -14.61
N ASP A 95 5.83 -2.02 -13.77
CA ASP A 95 5.09 -2.32 -12.56
C ASP A 95 5.33 -1.23 -11.53
N GLY A 96 4.45 -0.26 -11.43
CA GLY A 96 4.62 0.89 -10.57
C GLY A 96 3.73 0.94 -9.34
N ALA A 97 2.75 0.07 -9.27
CA ALA A 97 1.78 0.13 -8.17
C ALA A 97 1.07 -1.19 -8.00
N VAL A 98 0.30 -1.30 -6.93
CA VAL A 98 -0.51 -2.48 -6.69
C VAL A 98 -1.86 -2.02 -6.17
N GLN A 99 -2.91 -2.68 -6.61
CA GLN A 99 -4.24 -2.44 -6.09
C GLN A 99 -4.55 -3.59 -5.14
N VAL A 100 -5.07 -3.28 -4.00
CA VAL A 100 -5.23 -4.24 -2.91
C VAL A 100 -6.68 -4.29 -2.46
N TRP A 101 -7.26 -5.48 -2.45
CA TRP A 101 -8.61 -5.68 -1.93
C TRP A 101 -8.47 -6.18 -0.51
N LEU A 102 -9.15 -5.51 0.40
CA LEU A 102 -9.00 -5.78 1.83
C LEU A 102 -10.13 -6.69 2.31
N ARG A 103 -9.81 -7.53 3.27
CA ARG A 103 -10.82 -8.35 3.89
C ARG A 103 -11.73 -7.45 4.71
N ALA A 104 -12.99 -7.81 4.79
CA ALA A 104 -13.91 -7.01 5.57
C ALA A 104 -13.44 -6.96 7.02
N PHE A 105 -13.58 -5.79 7.63
CA PHE A 105 -13.22 -5.65 9.03
C PHE A 105 -14.36 -6.22 9.86
N ASP A 106 -14.03 -7.10 10.78
CA ASP A 106 -15.02 -7.72 11.63
C ASP A 106 -14.79 -7.15 13.01
N SER A 107 -15.82 -6.66 13.66
CA SER A 107 -15.66 -6.08 14.98
C SER A 107 -15.05 -7.09 15.96
N SER A 108 -15.21 -8.37 15.73
CA SER A 108 -14.61 -9.36 16.59
C SER A 108 -13.09 -9.33 16.50
N ASP A 109 -12.55 -8.80 15.41
CA ASP A 109 -11.10 -8.70 15.25
C ASP A 109 -10.52 -7.63 16.14
N ALA A 110 -11.31 -6.68 16.55
CA ALA A 110 -10.83 -5.59 17.36
C ALA A 110 -10.88 -5.88 18.84
N VAL A 111 -11.51 -6.92 19.22
CA VAL A 111 -11.64 -7.24 20.63
C VAL A 111 -10.57 -8.16 21.08
N PRO A 112 -9.77 -7.76 22.01
CA PRO A 112 -8.72 -8.62 22.52
C PRO A 112 -9.27 -9.83 23.23
#